data_8f414cfa0dfd05d9f3cd8be732f35fcc
#
_entry.id   8f414cfa0dfd05d9f3cd8be732f35fcc
#
_cell.length_a   1.000
_cell.length_b   1.000
_cell.length_c   1.000
_cell.angle_alpha   90.00
_cell.angle_beta   90.00
_cell.angle_gamma   90.00
#
_symmetry.space_group_name_H-M   'P 1'
#
loop_
_entity.id
_entity.type
_entity.pdbx_description
1 polymer ?
#
loop_
_entity_poly.entity_id
_entity_poly.type
_entity_poly.pdbx_seq_one_letter_code
_entity_poly.pdbx_strand_id
1 'polypeptide(L)'
;MDTVHYEDLLVGREYTVKGVLMNKSTEAPLLVDGERVEAETIFTPDTTSGDVDVTFTFNAKGLAGQEVVAFESLYASGQLIASHEDLDDENQTVQFKKPNLKTTATDVDGSKDIEPTDKRVVDIVNYTDLIAGKELLGETTFTPEEPNGAIEVYFDLNARELADKEVVVFEKLYRNGKEVAVHEDIDDASQTVYFTPLSTKPEPPNNPPSNPPTNNKPGSTG
;
A
#
# COMPACT_ATOMS: atom_id res chain seq x y z
N MET A 1 7.27 -12.29 -19.96
CA MET A 1 8.22 -12.82 -20.96
C MET A 1 9.28 -13.53 -20.16
N ASP A 2 9.59 -14.73 -20.54
CA ASP A 2 10.68 -15.53 -20.03
C ASP A 2 11.69 -15.79 -21.15
N THR A 3 13.00 -15.75 -20.83
CA THR A 3 14.08 -15.95 -21.80
C THR A 3 14.75 -17.29 -21.49
N VAL A 4 14.54 -18.26 -22.35
CA VAL A 4 15.06 -19.62 -22.21
C VAL A 4 16.40 -19.74 -22.94
N HIS A 5 17.45 -20.03 -22.19
CA HIS A 5 18.76 -20.35 -22.77
C HIS A 5 18.82 -21.81 -23.23
N TYR A 6 19.28 -22.04 -24.46
CA TYR A 6 19.45 -23.39 -25.00
C TYR A 6 20.90 -23.66 -25.39
N GLU A 7 21.32 -24.91 -25.27
CA GLU A 7 22.64 -25.40 -25.66
C GLU A 7 22.52 -26.73 -26.46
N ASP A 8 23.52 -27.03 -27.26
CA ASP A 8 23.69 -28.24 -28.01
C ASP A 8 22.55 -28.60 -28.98
N LEU A 9 21.83 -27.60 -29.50
CA LEU A 9 20.79 -27.81 -30.50
C LEU A 9 21.37 -27.94 -31.91
N LEU A 10 20.67 -28.67 -32.75
CA LEU A 10 21.01 -28.80 -34.18
C LEU A 10 20.54 -27.54 -34.93
N VAL A 11 21.50 -26.85 -35.52
CA VAL A 11 21.25 -25.67 -36.37
C VAL A 11 20.34 -26.05 -37.56
N GLY A 12 19.36 -25.18 -37.84
CA GLY A 12 18.41 -25.38 -38.94
C GLY A 12 17.30 -26.38 -38.70
N ARG A 13 17.23 -27.00 -37.50
CA ARG A 13 16.12 -27.86 -37.10
C ARG A 13 15.10 -27.06 -36.33
N GLU A 14 13.80 -27.30 -36.58
CA GLU A 14 12.72 -26.66 -35.82
C GLU A 14 12.55 -27.29 -34.44
N TYR A 15 12.35 -26.43 -33.45
CA TYR A 15 12.08 -26.75 -32.06
C TYR A 15 10.87 -25.97 -31.56
N THR A 16 10.23 -26.49 -30.52
CA THR A 16 9.13 -25.83 -29.82
C THR A 16 9.46 -25.78 -28.35
N VAL A 17 9.46 -24.57 -27.76
CA VAL A 17 9.44 -24.38 -26.31
C VAL A 17 8.02 -24.14 -25.87
N LYS A 18 7.56 -24.87 -24.87
CA LYS A 18 6.27 -24.68 -24.20
C LYS A 18 6.55 -24.25 -22.77
N GLY A 19 5.89 -23.15 -22.36
CA GLY A 19 5.95 -22.64 -21.01
C GLY A 19 4.60 -22.77 -20.31
N VAL A 20 4.62 -23.02 -19.00
CA VAL A 20 3.47 -22.97 -18.11
C VAL A 20 3.84 -22.19 -16.86
N LEU A 21 2.98 -21.25 -16.44
CA LEU A 21 3.18 -20.59 -15.16
C LEU A 21 2.58 -21.45 -14.03
N MET A 22 3.39 -21.67 -13.00
CA MET A 22 3.00 -22.37 -11.78
C MET A 22 2.74 -21.36 -10.66
N ASN A 23 1.71 -21.55 -9.86
CA ASN A 23 1.51 -20.80 -8.63
C ASN A 23 2.35 -21.45 -7.53
N LYS A 24 3.34 -20.72 -7.00
CA LYS A 24 4.31 -21.23 -6.03
C LYS A 24 3.65 -21.70 -4.73
N SER A 25 2.59 -21.04 -4.27
CA SER A 25 1.93 -21.38 -3.00
C SER A 25 1.04 -22.61 -3.08
N THR A 26 0.49 -22.93 -4.25
CA THR A 26 -0.38 -24.09 -4.46
C THR A 26 0.31 -25.26 -5.17
N GLU A 27 1.55 -25.04 -5.67
CA GLU A 27 2.33 -25.99 -6.43
C GLU A 27 1.57 -26.55 -7.66
N ALA A 28 0.66 -25.75 -8.20
CA ALA A 28 -0.22 -26.13 -9.30
C ALA A 28 -0.15 -25.08 -10.44
N PRO A 29 -0.53 -25.44 -11.67
CA PRO A 29 -0.61 -24.49 -12.77
C PRO A 29 -1.45 -23.28 -12.40
N LEU A 30 -0.94 -22.07 -12.72
CA LEU A 30 -1.66 -20.82 -12.52
C LEU A 30 -2.91 -20.82 -13.40
N LEU A 31 -4.07 -20.60 -12.77
CA LEU A 31 -5.33 -20.42 -13.45
C LEU A 31 -5.75 -18.95 -13.43
N VAL A 32 -6.05 -18.40 -14.61
CA VAL A 32 -6.65 -17.08 -14.77
C VAL A 32 -7.96 -17.27 -15.54
N ASP A 33 -9.06 -16.78 -14.96
CA ASP A 33 -10.41 -16.98 -15.48
C ASP A 33 -10.77 -18.48 -15.72
N GLY A 34 -10.14 -19.39 -14.96
CA GLY A 34 -10.34 -20.85 -15.05
C GLY A 34 -9.47 -21.57 -16.07
N GLU A 35 -8.65 -20.85 -16.82
CA GLU A 35 -7.74 -21.43 -17.83
C GLU A 35 -6.29 -21.37 -17.34
N ARG A 36 -5.47 -22.35 -17.75
CA ARG A 36 -4.03 -22.35 -17.46
C ARG A 36 -3.34 -21.23 -18.21
N VAL A 37 -2.36 -20.60 -17.58
CA VAL A 37 -1.49 -19.65 -18.25
C VAL A 37 -0.34 -20.39 -18.89
N GLU A 38 -0.45 -20.62 -20.18
CA GLU A 38 0.53 -21.33 -21.01
C GLU A 38 0.98 -20.46 -22.17
N ALA A 39 2.17 -20.73 -22.67
CA ALA A 39 2.73 -20.06 -23.85
C ALA A 39 3.54 -21.06 -24.68
N GLU A 40 3.72 -20.77 -25.96
CA GLU A 40 4.48 -21.60 -26.87
C GLU A 40 5.28 -20.71 -27.83
N THR A 41 6.53 -21.08 -28.09
CA THR A 41 7.37 -20.43 -29.10
C THR A 41 8.01 -21.50 -29.98
N ILE A 42 7.80 -21.42 -31.30
CA ILE A 42 8.44 -22.25 -32.29
C ILE A 42 9.63 -21.49 -32.86
N PHE A 43 10.81 -22.11 -32.92
CA PHE A 43 12.01 -21.48 -33.43
C PHE A 43 12.92 -22.43 -34.15
N THR A 44 13.80 -21.89 -34.98
CA THR A 44 14.85 -22.62 -35.69
C THR A 44 16.18 -21.98 -35.35
N PRO A 45 17.05 -22.60 -34.54
CA PRO A 45 18.30 -22.02 -34.13
C PRO A 45 19.26 -21.87 -35.32
N ASP A 46 19.96 -20.77 -35.39
CA ASP A 46 21.05 -20.48 -36.31
C ASP A 46 22.42 -20.76 -35.71
N THR A 47 22.47 -20.99 -34.40
CA THR A 47 23.66 -21.39 -33.62
C THR A 47 23.28 -22.60 -32.74
N THR A 48 24.29 -23.34 -32.27
CA THR A 48 24.06 -24.50 -31.38
C THR A 48 23.63 -24.10 -29.99
N SER A 49 23.90 -22.87 -29.56
CA SER A 49 23.53 -22.29 -28.28
C SER A 49 23.00 -20.88 -28.50
N GLY A 50 22.04 -20.45 -27.69
CA GLY A 50 21.44 -19.12 -27.78
C GLY A 50 20.24 -18.99 -26.86
N ASP A 51 19.43 -17.96 -27.11
CA ASP A 51 18.27 -17.63 -26.29
C ASP A 51 16.99 -17.62 -27.14
N VAL A 52 15.86 -17.99 -26.53
CA VAL A 52 14.53 -17.88 -27.12
C VAL A 52 13.55 -17.36 -26.10
N ASP A 53 12.72 -16.40 -26.51
CA ASP A 53 11.72 -15.79 -25.63
C ASP A 53 10.39 -16.54 -25.67
N VAL A 54 9.83 -16.82 -24.51
CA VAL A 54 8.48 -17.33 -24.30
C VAL A 54 7.63 -16.25 -23.66
N THR A 55 6.56 -15.80 -24.36
CA THR A 55 5.75 -14.67 -23.91
C THR A 55 4.40 -15.14 -23.39
N PHE A 56 4.18 -15.03 -22.08
CA PHE A 56 2.89 -15.28 -21.45
C PHE A 56 2.01 -14.02 -21.48
N THR A 57 0.78 -14.17 -22.00
CA THR A 57 -0.19 -13.07 -22.05
C THR A 57 -1.44 -13.47 -21.29
N PHE A 58 -1.74 -12.73 -20.21
CA PHE A 58 -2.88 -13.02 -19.34
C PHE A 58 -3.29 -11.76 -18.55
N ASN A 59 -4.47 -11.79 -17.93
CA ASN A 59 -4.95 -10.74 -17.08
C ASN A 59 -4.45 -10.96 -15.64
N ALA A 60 -3.50 -10.15 -15.18
CA ALA A 60 -2.93 -10.24 -13.84
C ALA A 60 -3.86 -9.71 -12.71
N LYS A 61 -5.10 -9.31 -13.04
CA LYS A 61 -6.07 -8.82 -12.05
C LYS A 61 -6.43 -9.94 -11.06
N GLY A 62 -6.14 -9.72 -9.79
CA GLY A 62 -6.39 -10.68 -8.72
C GLY A 62 -5.19 -11.52 -8.32
N LEU A 63 -4.03 -11.32 -8.95
CA LEU A 63 -2.79 -12.03 -8.61
C LEU A 63 -1.92 -11.26 -7.59
N ALA A 64 -2.38 -10.10 -7.10
CA ALA A 64 -1.62 -9.30 -6.15
C ALA A 64 -1.15 -10.11 -4.93
N GLY A 65 0.15 -10.08 -4.64
CA GLY A 65 0.78 -10.82 -3.55
C GLY A 65 1.10 -12.29 -3.86
N GLN A 66 0.78 -12.79 -5.05
CA GLN A 66 1.14 -14.15 -5.45
C GLN A 66 2.53 -14.19 -6.08
N GLU A 67 3.17 -15.35 -5.96
CA GLU A 67 4.39 -15.69 -6.65
C GLU A 67 4.09 -16.78 -7.68
N VAL A 68 4.66 -16.61 -8.86
CA VAL A 68 4.55 -17.58 -9.94
C VAL A 68 5.94 -17.96 -10.44
N VAL A 69 6.09 -19.22 -10.88
CA VAL A 69 7.33 -19.75 -11.42
C VAL A 69 7.06 -20.23 -12.84
N ALA A 70 7.91 -19.88 -13.79
CA ALA A 70 7.82 -20.39 -15.13
C ALA A 70 8.47 -21.78 -15.21
N PHE A 71 7.78 -22.74 -15.82
CA PHE A 71 8.30 -24.06 -16.16
C PHE A 71 8.32 -24.18 -17.68
N GLU A 72 9.43 -24.64 -18.24
CA GLU A 72 9.62 -24.78 -19.68
C GLU A 72 9.93 -26.20 -20.08
N SER A 73 9.42 -26.57 -21.25
CA SER A 73 9.69 -27.86 -21.89
C SER A 73 10.05 -27.66 -23.35
N LEU A 74 11.17 -28.22 -23.77
CA LEU A 74 11.70 -28.15 -25.14
C LEU A 74 11.34 -29.45 -25.91
N TYR A 75 10.79 -29.24 -27.08
CA TYR A 75 10.36 -30.33 -27.96
C TYR A 75 11.08 -30.29 -29.31
N ALA A 76 11.35 -31.47 -29.88
CA ALA A 76 11.78 -31.61 -31.25
C ALA A 76 10.92 -32.69 -31.93
N SER A 77 10.30 -32.35 -33.06
CA SER A 77 9.38 -33.26 -33.78
C SER A 77 8.30 -33.90 -32.88
N GLY A 78 7.77 -33.08 -31.94
CA GLY A 78 6.72 -33.49 -30.99
C GLY A 78 7.21 -34.33 -29.80
N GLN A 79 8.51 -34.61 -29.70
CA GLN A 79 9.09 -35.34 -28.57
C GLN A 79 9.75 -34.41 -27.61
N LEU A 80 9.47 -34.55 -26.29
CA LEU A 80 10.16 -33.85 -25.22
C LEU A 80 11.64 -34.24 -25.22
N ILE A 81 12.53 -33.26 -25.25
CA ILE A 81 13.99 -33.44 -25.23
C ILE A 81 14.68 -32.82 -24.02
N ALA A 82 14.08 -31.80 -23.42
CA ALA A 82 14.55 -31.17 -22.18
C ALA A 82 13.41 -30.49 -21.47
N SER A 83 13.51 -30.32 -20.15
CA SER A 83 12.60 -29.50 -19.36
C SER A 83 13.37 -28.82 -18.22
N HIS A 84 12.84 -27.66 -17.79
CA HIS A 84 13.22 -26.96 -16.60
C HIS A 84 11.98 -26.74 -15.74
N GLU A 85 11.87 -27.49 -14.64
CA GLU A 85 10.69 -27.57 -13.78
C GLU A 85 11.14 -27.54 -12.31
N ASP A 86 11.70 -26.39 -11.89
CA ASP A 86 12.14 -26.16 -10.51
C ASP A 86 11.27 -25.08 -9.87
N LEU A 87 10.43 -25.46 -8.92
CA LEU A 87 9.52 -24.54 -8.23
C LEU A 87 10.26 -23.54 -7.33
N ASP A 88 11.47 -23.86 -6.91
CA ASP A 88 12.29 -23.05 -6.03
C ASP A 88 13.31 -22.17 -6.78
N ASP A 89 13.34 -22.23 -8.11
CA ASP A 89 14.23 -21.37 -8.91
C ASP A 89 13.82 -19.89 -8.80
N GLU A 90 14.64 -19.12 -8.10
CA GLU A 90 14.44 -17.67 -7.92
C GLU A 90 14.54 -16.88 -9.23
N ASN A 91 15.33 -17.39 -10.23
CA ASN A 91 15.46 -16.72 -11.52
C ASN A 91 14.19 -16.86 -12.38
N GLN A 92 13.44 -17.92 -12.17
CA GLN A 92 12.16 -18.18 -12.84
C GLN A 92 10.94 -17.68 -12.04
N THR A 93 11.18 -17.13 -10.82
CA THR A 93 10.11 -16.67 -9.95
C THR A 93 9.78 -15.20 -10.21
N VAL A 94 8.49 -14.92 -10.42
CA VAL A 94 7.94 -13.57 -10.55
C VAL A 94 6.94 -13.31 -9.43
N GLN A 95 7.15 -12.23 -8.67
CA GLN A 95 6.24 -11.79 -7.62
C GLN A 95 5.30 -10.69 -8.11
N PHE A 96 3.99 -10.91 -7.97
CA PHE A 96 2.99 -9.87 -8.18
C PHE A 96 2.88 -8.98 -6.94
N LYS A 97 3.25 -7.72 -7.11
CA LYS A 97 3.21 -6.75 -6.02
C LYS A 97 1.80 -6.60 -5.46
N LYS A 98 1.70 -6.48 -4.13
CA LYS A 98 0.45 -6.21 -3.41
C LYS A 98 0.52 -4.83 -2.79
N PRO A 99 -0.39 -3.91 -3.14
CA PRO A 99 -0.49 -2.64 -2.44
C PRO A 99 -0.66 -2.83 -0.94
N ASN A 100 0.03 -2.00 -0.16
CA ASN A 100 -0.06 -2.00 1.29
C ASN A 100 -0.14 -0.57 1.81
N LEU A 101 -0.82 -0.38 2.94
CA LEU A 101 -0.90 0.87 3.68
C LEU A 101 -0.28 0.69 5.06
N LYS A 102 0.40 1.74 5.51
CA LYS A 102 0.80 1.96 6.89
C LYS A 102 0.56 3.42 7.22
N THR A 103 -0.15 3.68 8.29
CA THR A 103 -0.64 5.01 8.58
C THR A 103 -0.17 5.50 9.95
N THR A 104 -0.24 6.79 10.22
CA THR A 104 0.12 7.39 11.49
C THR A 104 -0.73 8.64 11.73
N ALA A 105 -1.62 8.59 12.70
CA ALA A 105 -2.47 9.70 13.08
C ALA A 105 -1.84 10.56 14.18
N THR A 106 -1.90 11.90 14.03
CA THR A 106 -1.39 12.89 15.01
C THR A 106 -2.22 14.16 14.93
N ASP A 107 -1.96 15.15 15.79
CA ASP A 107 -2.37 16.52 15.49
C ASP A 107 -1.43 17.15 14.44
N VAL A 108 -1.70 18.40 14.07
CA VAL A 108 -0.90 19.15 13.08
C VAL A 108 0.54 19.41 13.52
N ASP A 109 0.85 19.28 14.81
CA ASP A 109 2.17 19.47 15.41
C ASP A 109 2.90 18.14 15.62
N GLY A 110 2.29 17.01 15.22
CA GLY A 110 2.84 15.65 15.34
C GLY A 110 2.61 15.01 16.72
N SER A 111 1.75 15.60 17.58
CA SER A 111 1.43 15.06 18.89
C SER A 111 0.39 13.94 18.82
N LYS A 112 0.52 12.95 19.71
CA LYS A 112 -0.50 11.93 19.97
C LYS A 112 -1.51 12.34 21.02
N ASP A 113 -1.13 13.27 21.91
CA ASP A 113 -1.96 13.82 22.97
C ASP A 113 -2.55 15.14 22.50
N ILE A 114 -3.86 15.17 22.31
CA ILE A 114 -4.57 16.30 21.69
C ILE A 114 -5.48 16.96 22.72
N GLU A 115 -5.37 18.28 22.87
CA GLU A 115 -6.32 19.03 23.70
C GLU A 115 -7.72 18.99 23.06
N PRO A 116 -8.80 18.76 23.85
CA PRO A 116 -10.16 18.62 23.34
C PRO A 116 -10.79 19.98 23.01
N THR A 117 -10.18 20.69 22.08
CA THR A 117 -10.68 21.93 21.49
C THR A 117 -10.99 21.70 20.02
N ASP A 118 -11.32 22.75 19.27
CA ASP A 118 -11.46 22.63 17.81
C ASP A 118 -10.07 22.37 17.22
N LYS A 119 -9.79 21.13 16.87
CA LYS A 119 -8.49 20.65 16.38
C LYS A 119 -8.67 19.88 15.07
N ARG A 120 -7.56 19.71 14.39
CA ARG A 120 -7.45 18.88 13.19
C ARG A 120 -6.58 17.68 13.53
N VAL A 121 -7.09 16.50 13.25
CA VAL A 121 -6.29 15.27 13.21
C VAL A 121 -5.73 15.11 11.81
N VAL A 122 -4.44 14.83 11.74
CA VAL A 122 -3.72 14.53 10.48
C VAL A 122 -3.37 13.06 10.49
N ASP A 123 -3.77 12.34 9.47
CA ASP A 123 -3.29 11.00 9.23
C ASP A 123 -2.32 10.97 8.06
N ILE A 124 -1.12 10.44 8.31
CA ILE A 124 -0.07 10.27 7.30
C ILE A 124 -0.17 8.83 6.80
N VAL A 125 -0.68 8.69 5.59
CA VAL A 125 -0.85 7.39 4.92
C VAL A 125 0.39 7.10 4.07
N ASN A 126 1.21 6.16 4.51
CA ASN A 126 2.33 5.63 3.74
C ASN A 126 1.83 4.47 2.88
N TYR A 127 2.16 4.47 1.62
CA TYR A 127 1.78 3.42 0.69
C TYR A 127 3.00 2.78 0.03
N THR A 128 2.88 1.50 -0.30
CA THR A 128 3.89 0.76 -1.07
C THR A 128 3.23 -0.04 -2.20
N ASP A 129 4.00 -0.31 -3.25
CA ASP A 129 3.62 -1.16 -4.37
C ASP A 129 2.36 -0.69 -5.14
N LEU A 130 2.08 0.63 -5.16
CA LEU A 130 1.05 1.20 -6.03
C LEU A 130 1.56 1.31 -7.48
N ILE A 131 0.62 1.33 -8.43
CA ILE A 131 0.94 1.58 -9.83
C ILE A 131 1.00 3.09 -10.06
N ALA A 132 2.18 3.60 -10.34
CA ALA A 132 2.38 5.03 -10.63
C ALA A 132 1.50 5.50 -11.79
N GLY A 133 1.01 6.74 -11.71
CA GLY A 133 0.14 7.34 -12.73
C GLY A 133 -1.29 6.78 -12.80
N LYS A 134 -1.71 5.90 -11.85
CA LYS A 134 -3.09 5.43 -11.71
C LYS A 134 -3.78 6.17 -10.57
N GLU A 135 -4.97 6.71 -10.86
CA GLU A 135 -5.80 7.39 -9.87
C GLU A 135 -6.33 6.39 -8.83
N LEU A 136 -6.30 6.81 -7.56
CA LEU A 136 -6.83 6.08 -6.41
C LEU A 136 -7.95 6.90 -5.79
N LEU A 137 -9.05 6.22 -5.42
CA LEU A 137 -10.24 6.84 -4.84
C LEU A 137 -10.26 6.62 -3.32
N GLY A 138 -10.52 7.68 -2.57
CA GLY A 138 -10.71 7.72 -1.14
C GLY A 138 -11.43 9.01 -0.75
N GLU A 139 -11.47 9.41 0.50
CA GLU A 139 -11.88 10.76 0.87
C GLU A 139 -10.94 11.82 0.27
N THR A 140 -9.67 11.43 0.08
CA THR A 140 -8.71 12.17 -0.74
C THR A 140 -8.37 11.37 -1.97
N THR A 141 -8.61 11.93 -3.16
CA THR A 141 -8.22 11.34 -4.44
C THR A 141 -6.82 11.81 -4.82
N PHE A 142 -5.95 10.89 -5.20
CA PHE A 142 -4.59 11.22 -5.63
C PHE A 142 -4.10 10.28 -6.74
N THR A 143 -3.12 10.74 -7.49
CA THR A 143 -2.40 9.93 -8.49
C THR A 143 -0.95 9.81 -8.04
N PRO A 144 -0.48 8.61 -7.67
CA PRO A 144 0.90 8.44 -7.24
C PRO A 144 1.86 8.70 -8.41
N GLU A 145 2.88 9.50 -8.18
CA GLU A 145 3.97 9.74 -9.14
C GLU A 145 4.98 8.59 -9.11
N GLU A 146 5.15 7.98 -7.94
CA GLU A 146 6.02 6.84 -7.69
C GLU A 146 5.22 5.68 -7.06
N PRO A 147 5.70 4.42 -7.18
CA PRO A 147 5.01 3.24 -6.60
C PRO A 147 4.92 3.28 -5.08
N ASN A 148 5.82 3.98 -4.42
CA ASN A 148 5.90 4.11 -2.96
C ASN A 148 5.91 5.58 -2.57
N GLY A 149 5.16 5.96 -1.54
CA GLY A 149 5.09 7.35 -1.09
C GLY A 149 4.20 7.50 0.13
N ALA A 150 3.83 8.73 0.43
CA ALA A 150 2.91 9.08 1.51
C ALA A 150 1.96 10.18 1.06
N ILE A 151 0.75 10.17 1.59
CA ILE A 151 -0.23 11.26 1.50
C ILE A 151 -0.74 11.59 2.88
N GLU A 152 -1.23 12.83 3.05
CA GLU A 152 -1.85 13.30 4.28
C GLU A 152 -3.37 13.33 4.09
N VAL A 153 -4.09 12.78 5.08
CA VAL A 153 -5.55 12.85 5.17
C VAL A 153 -5.91 13.67 6.39
N TYR A 154 -6.75 14.69 6.22
CA TYR A 154 -7.09 15.64 7.27
C TYR A 154 -8.51 15.41 7.76
N PHE A 155 -8.67 15.37 9.10
CA PHE A 155 -9.95 15.26 9.78
C PHE A 155 -10.18 16.53 10.63
N ASP A 156 -11.12 17.40 10.20
CA ASP A 156 -11.55 18.57 10.94
C ASP A 156 -12.74 18.19 11.84
N LEU A 157 -12.57 18.28 13.17
CA LEU A 157 -13.58 17.83 14.10
C LEU A 157 -13.69 18.71 15.35
N ASN A 158 -14.90 18.75 15.95
CA ASN A 158 -15.09 19.33 17.26
C ASN A 158 -14.78 18.30 18.33
N ALA A 159 -13.61 18.40 18.95
CA ALA A 159 -13.07 17.41 19.86
C ALA A 159 -13.58 17.51 21.32
N ARG A 160 -14.47 18.45 21.66
CA ARG A 160 -14.93 18.64 23.06
C ARG A 160 -15.57 17.40 23.67
N GLU A 161 -16.33 16.64 22.85
CA GLU A 161 -16.95 15.40 23.28
C GLU A 161 -16.01 14.20 23.32
N LEU A 162 -14.78 14.40 22.83
CA LEU A 162 -13.71 13.39 22.81
C LEU A 162 -12.75 13.52 23.98
N ALA A 163 -12.93 14.50 24.87
CA ALA A 163 -12.10 14.66 26.07
C ALA A 163 -12.00 13.35 26.86
N ASP A 164 -10.77 12.99 27.24
CA ASP A 164 -10.43 11.74 27.96
C ASP A 164 -10.79 10.46 27.19
N LYS A 165 -10.71 10.52 25.85
CA LYS A 165 -10.95 9.36 24.97
C LYS A 165 -9.79 9.13 24.00
N GLU A 166 -9.63 7.88 23.63
CA GLU A 166 -8.79 7.48 22.51
C GLU A 166 -9.64 7.35 21.24
N VAL A 167 -9.07 7.76 20.13
CA VAL A 167 -9.63 7.61 18.79
C VAL A 167 -8.63 6.90 17.91
N VAL A 168 -9.06 5.86 17.23
CA VAL A 168 -8.24 5.11 16.27
C VAL A 168 -8.70 5.46 14.86
N VAL A 169 -7.77 5.78 13.98
CA VAL A 169 -8.07 6.12 12.59
C VAL A 169 -7.93 4.87 11.72
N PHE A 170 -8.93 4.62 10.87
CA PHE A 170 -8.95 3.50 9.91
C PHE A 170 -8.96 4.02 8.49
N GLU A 171 -8.22 3.37 7.59
CA GLU A 171 -8.12 3.74 6.19
C GLU A 171 -8.43 2.58 5.26
N LYS A 172 -9.07 2.96 4.14
CA LYS A 172 -9.28 2.08 3.00
C LYS A 172 -8.80 2.75 1.73
N LEU A 173 -8.04 2.03 0.96
CA LEU A 173 -7.55 2.49 -0.33
C LEU A 173 -8.35 1.83 -1.45
N TYR A 174 -8.87 2.66 -2.35
CA TYR A 174 -9.64 2.19 -3.50
C TYR A 174 -8.96 2.57 -4.81
N ARG A 175 -9.06 1.69 -5.79
CA ARG A 175 -8.70 1.95 -7.19
C ARG A 175 -9.83 1.50 -8.10
N ASN A 176 -10.37 2.45 -8.90
CA ASN A 176 -11.54 2.20 -9.76
C ASN A 176 -12.73 1.59 -8.99
N GLY A 177 -13.00 2.09 -7.78
CA GLY A 177 -14.09 1.61 -6.92
C GLY A 177 -13.86 0.24 -6.26
N LYS A 178 -12.70 -0.39 -6.47
CA LYS A 178 -12.34 -1.65 -5.82
C LYS A 178 -11.34 -1.38 -4.70
N GLU A 179 -11.60 -1.89 -3.49
CA GLU A 179 -10.64 -1.88 -2.38
C GLU A 179 -9.37 -2.63 -2.77
N VAL A 180 -8.21 -2.00 -2.60
CA VAL A 180 -6.90 -2.56 -2.93
C VAL A 180 -5.99 -2.70 -1.71
N ALA A 181 -6.24 -1.94 -0.66
CA ALA A 181 -5.59 -2.08 0.64
C ALA A 181 -6.49 -1.51 1.74
N VAL A 182 -6.31 -1.99 2.97
CA VAL A 182 -7.03 -1.58 4.16
C VAL A 182 -6.09 -1.63 5.36
N HIS A 183 -6.26 -0.65 6.27
CA HIS A 183 -5.66 -0.65 7.59
C HIS A 183 -6.77 -0.35 8.62
N GLU A 184 -7.24 -1.41 9.30
CA GLU A 184 -8.33 -1.37 10.29
C GLU A 184 -7.92 -2.22 11.50
N ASP A 185 -6.96 -1.71 12.30
CA ASP A 185 -6.53 -2.35 13.53
C ASP A 185 -6.86 -1.45 14.72
N ILE A 186 -7.84 -1.86 15.53
CA ILE A 186 -8.29 -1.08 16.70
C ILE A 186 -7.22 -0.97 17.79
N ASP A 187 -6.25 -1.87 17.82
CA ASP A 187 -5.18 -1.94 18.80
C ASP A 187 -3.88 -1.27 18.31
N ASP A 188 -3.88 -0.70 17.08
CA ASP A 188 -2.70 -0.04 16.53
C ASP A 188 -2.42 1.30 17.22
N ALA A 189 -1.38 1.33 18.04
CA ALA A 189 -0.92 2.53 18.74
C ALA A 189 -0.42 3.62 17.77
N SER A 190 0.02 3.28 16.55
CA SER A 190 0.43 4.26 15.54
C SER A 190 -0.75 5.02 14.96
N GLN A 191 -1.94 4.41 14.95
CA GLN A 191 -3.20 4.99 14.52
C GLN A 191 -4.01 5.64 15.64
N THR A 192 -3.59 5.46 16.90
CA THR A 192 -4.32 5.95 18.07
C THR A 192 -3.86 7.35 18.44
N VAL A 193 -4.79 8.27 18.62
CA VAL A 193 -4.60 9.58 19.22
C VAL A 193 -5.43 9.69 20.49
N TYR A 194 -4.85 10.29 21.54
CA TYR A 194 -5.52 10.50 22.81
C TYR A 194 -5.91 11.97 22.98
N PHE A 195 -7.21 12.23 23.22
CA PHE A 195 -7.70 13.54 23.56
C PHE A 195 -7.61 13.76 25.06
N THR A 196 -6.75 14.67 25.50
CA THR A 196 -6.53 14.94 26.92
C THR A 196 -7.81 15.47 27.61
N PRO A 197 -7.95 15.29 28.93
CA PRO A 197 -9.08 15.85 29.68
C PRO A 197 -9.18 17.37 29.49
N LEU A 198 -10.42 17.91 29.51
CA LEU A 198 -10.64 19.35 29.55
C LEU A 198 -9.92 19.96 30.77
N SER A 199 -9.05 20.94 30.54
CA SER A 199 -8.38 21.67 31.61
C SER A 199 -9.42 22.42 32.43
N THR A 200 -9.66 22.00 33.67
CA THR A 200 -10.41 22.76 34.68
C THR A 200 -9.49 23.80 35.30
N LYS A 201 -8.96 24.74 34.49
CA LYS A 201 -8.30 25.91 35.06
C LYS A 201 -9.35 26.70 35.85
N PRO A 202 -9.20 26.90 37.19
CA PRO A 202 -10.13 27.75 37.91
C PRO A 202 -10.10 29.17 37.31
N GLU A 203 -11.26 29.68 36.92
CA GLU A 203 -11.40 31.08 36.55
C GLU A 203 -10.82 31.93 37.66
N PRO A 204 -9.92 32.90 37.37
CA PRO A 204 -9.38 33.76 38.43
C PRO A 204 -10.56 34.47 39.14
N PRO A 205 -10.56 34.57 40.47
CA PRO A 205 -11.67 35.15 41.21
C PRO A 205 -11.95 36.55 40.65
N ASN A 206 -13.21 36.73 40.25
CA ASN A 206 -13.71 38.00 39.77
C ASN A 206 -13.72 38.98 40.96
N ASN A 207 -12.57 39.61 41.23
CA ASN A 207 -12.51 40.69 42.24
C ASN A 207 -13.22 41.89 41.64
N PRO A 208 -14.34 42.34 42.23
CA PRO A 208 -14.96 43.58 41.81
C PRO A 208 -13.97 44.74 42.03
N PRO A 209 -13.94 45.73 41.16
CA PRO A 209 -13.00 46.85 41.28
C PRO A 209 -13.17 47.52 42.65
N SER A 210 -12.09 47.58 43.44
CA SER A 210 -12.05 48.31 44.69
C SER A 210 -12.32 49.79 44.38
N ASN A 211 -13.37 50.36 45.00
CA ASN A 211 -13.68 51.75 44.92
C ASN A 211 -12.45 52.53 45.36
N PRO A 212 -12.06 53.62 44.65
CA PRO A 212 -10.99 54.55 45.12
C PRO A 212 -11.39 55.26 46.43
N PRO A 213 -10.46 55.49 47.34
CA PRO A 213 -10.76 56.15 48.62
C PRO A 213 -11.27 57.57 48.39
N THR A 214 -12.46 57.89 48.97
CA THR A 214 -13.02 59.19 48.99
C THR A 214 -12.11 60.15 49.86
N ASN A 215 -11.48 61.10 49.22
CA ASN A 215 -10.64 62.05 49.83
C ASN A 215 -11.53 63.14 50.49
N ASN A 216 -11.85 62.95 51.78
CA ASN A 216 -12.48 64.01 52.59
C ASN A 216 -11.42 65.04 52.98
N LYS A 217 -11.46 66.20 52.36
CA LYS A 217 -10.68 67.35 52.71
C LYS A 217 -11.45 68.13 53.84
N PRO A 218 -10.87 68.38 55.04
CA PRO A 218 -11.52 69.21 56.04
C PRO A 218 -11.52 70.68 55.62
N GLY A 219 -12.66 71.28 55.76
CA GLY A 219 -12.81 72.74 55.51
C GLY A 219 -12.01 73.58 56.52
N SER A 220 -11.32 74.54 55.97
CA SER A 220 -10.67 75.63 56.78
C SER A 220 -11.70 76.74 57.00
N THR A 221 -12.03 76.92 58.22
CA THR A 221 -12.65 78.21 58.73
C THR A 221 -11.59 79.23 59.01
N GLY A 222 -11.78 80.41 58.52
CA GLY A 222 -10.98 81.58 58.80
C GLY A 222 -11.32 82.73 57.84
#